data_5f1f78ddf95700e1371ac025e0f1b675
#
_entry.id   5f1f78ddf95700e1371ac025e0f1b675
#
_cell.length_a   1.000
_cell.length_b   1.000
_cell.length_c   1.000
_cell.angle_alpha   90.00
_cell.angle_beta   90.00
_cell.angle_gamma   90.00
#
_symmetry.space_group_name_H-M   'P 1'
#
loop_
_entity.id
_entity.type
_entity.pdbx_description
1 polymer ?
#
loop_
_entity_poly.entity_id
_entity_poly.type
_entity_poly.pdbx_seq_one_letter_code
_entity_poly.pdbx_strand_id
1 'polypeptide(L)'
;MRKSCPRCSSGVQAKALGKLSVESAPLRLCVEGMPAATCPKNHSSPVDGNFMLWLIQELKGRATALPAGGEKGAIFKKFLCACGKELASKAERKQAFALDLAYEGYPGFKAELEMPAYKCSGCGKEQLRSAKEAQKHTSQAIAELNDAAGFPHA
;
A
#
# COMPACT_ATOMS: atom_id res chain seq x y z
N MET A 1 -18.85 -11.01 -7.65
CA MET A 1 -18.19 -11.69 -6.49
C MET A 1 -17.86 -13.13 -6.83
N ARG A 2 -16.78 -13.62 -6.27
CA ARG A 2 -16.39 -15.03 -6.33
C ARG A 2 -17.51 -15.91 -5.76
N LYS A 3 -17.78 -17.04 -6.38
CA LYS A 3 -18.89 -17.94 -5.98
C LYS A 3 -18.46 -19.08 -5.07
N SER A 4 -17.20 -19.49 -5.15
CA SER A 4 -16.68 -20.62 -4.39
C SER A 4 -15.28 -20.36 -3.85
N CYS A 5 -14.95 -21.02 -2.75
CA CYS A 5 -13.62 -20.97 -2.14
C CYS A 5 -12.60 -21.67 -3.03
N PRO A 6 -11.47 -21.03 -3.35
CA PRO A 6 -10.43 -21.66 -4.17
C PRO A 6 -9.70 -22.82 -3.48
N ARG A 7 -9.85 -22.94 -2.16
CA ARG A 7 -9.17 -24.00 -1.38
C ARG A 7 -10.05 -25.23 -1.14
N CYS A 8 -11.36 -25.04 -0.92
CA CYS A 8 -12.24 -26.14 -0.55
C CYS A 8 -13.53 -26.22 -1.38
N SER A 9 -13.67 -25.35 -2.37
CA SER A 9 -14.83 -25.29 -3.29
C SER A 9 -16.19 -25.00 -2.63
N SER A 10 -16.22 -24.74 -1.32
CA SER A 10 -17.43 -24.36 -0.61
C SER A 10 -17.91 -22.98 -1.05
N GLY A 11 -19.21 -22.70 -0.90
CA GLY A 11 -19.76 -21.37 -1.14
C GLY A 11 -19.10 -20.32 -0.25
N VAL A 12 -19.04 -19.09 -0.72
CA VAL A 12 -18.42 -17.98 0.01
C VAL A 12 -19.41 -16.85 0.23
N GLN A 13 -19.14 -16.05 1.27
CA GLN A 13 -19.87 -14.83 1.57
C GLN A 13 -18.89 -13.68 1.69
N ALA A 14 -19.33 -12.48 1.33
CA ALA A 14 -18.54 -11.28 1.56
C ALA A 14 -18.49 -10.97 3.06
N LYS A 15 -17.29 -10.77 3.58
CA LYS A 15 -17.07 -10.44 4.99
C LYS A 15 -15.99 -9.37 5.10
N ALA A 16 -16.20 -8.39 5.97
CA ALA A 16 -15.17 -7.43 6.30
C ALA A 16 -14.14 -8.09 7.20
N LEU A 17 -12.87 -7.98 6.81
CA LEU A 17 -11.76 -8.45 7.65
C LEU A 17 -11.47 -7.44 8.76
N GLY A 18 -10.90 -7.93 9.86
CA GLY A 18 -10.45 -7.07 10.94
C GLY A 18 -9.26 -6.19 10.51
N LYS A 19 -8.61 -5.59 11.48
CA LYS A 19 -7.45 -4.74 11.23
C LYS A 19 -6.23 -5.59 10.87
N LEU A 20 -5.64 -5.29 9.71
CA LEU A 20 -4.41 -5.89 9.23
C LEU A 20 -3.32 -4.83 9.20
N SER A 21 -2.15 -5.13 9.74
CA SER A 21 -1.03 -4.22 9.76
C SER A 21 0.21 -4.93 9.23
N VAL A 22 0.83 -4.37 8.20
CA VAL A 22 2.01 -4.95 7.55
C VAL A 22 3.08 -3.89 7.35
N GLU A 23 4.32 -4.33 7.28
CA GLU A 23 5.46 -3.46 7.02
C GLU A 23 6.27 -4.01 5.86
N SER A 24 6.63 -3.11 4.95
CA SER A 24 7.71 -3.31 4.00
C SER A 24 8.63 -2.11 4.16
N ALA A 25 9.57 -2.24 5.07
CA ALA A 25 10.40 -1.12 5.50
C ALA A 25 10.94 -0.33 4.31
N PRO A 26 10.83 1.01 4.30
CA PRO A 26 10.40 1.87 5.41
C PRO A 26 8.89 2.19 5.46
N LEU A 27 8.07 1.51 4.67
CA LEU A 27 6.64 1.76 4.55
C LEU A 27 5.84 0.86 5.50
N ARG A 28 4.79 1.40 6.10
CA ARG A 28 3.83 0.66 6.91
C ARG A 28 2.42 0.86 6.37
N LEU A 29 1.67 -0.24 6.28
CA LEU A 29 0.30 -0.23 5.79
C LEU A 29 -0.62 -0.90 6.80
N CYS A 30 -1.68 -0.19 7.19
CA CYS A 30 -2.77 -0.73 8.00
C CYS A 30 -4.06 -0.68 7.19
N VAL A 31 -4.82 -1.75 7.18
CA VAL A 31 -6.13 -1.82 6.50
C VAL A 31 -7.15 -2.41 7.45
N GLU A 32 -8.31 -1.76 7.58
CA GLU A 32 -9.38 -2.18 8.46
C GLU A 32 -10.71 -2.27 7.70
N GLY A 33 -11.38 -3.40 7.81
CA GLY A 33 -12.67 -3.61 7.18
C GLY A 33 -12.60 -4.00 5.70
N MET A 34 -11.45 -4.42 5.21
CA MET A 34 -11.29 -4.83 3.81
C MET A 34 -12.23 -5.99 3.48
N PRO A 35 -13.03 -5.88 2.39
CA PRO A 35 -13.92 -6.96 2.01
C PRO A 35 -13.14 -8.19 1.52
N ALA A 36 -13.61 -9.36 1.92
CA ALA A 36 -13.06 -10.64 1.47
C ALA A 36 -14.17 -11.65 1.25
N ALA A 37 -13.93 -12.60 0.39
CA ALA A 37 -14.80 -13.76 0.22
C ALA A 37 -14.35 -14.84 1.21
N THR A 38 -15.24 -15.21 2.14
CA THR A 38 -14.92 -16.14 3.22
C THR A 38 -15.84 -17.35 3.16
N CYS A 39 -15.29 -18.56 3.27
CA CYS A 39 -16.04 -19.80 3.30
C CYS A 39 -16.35 -20.23 4.75
N PRO A 40 -17.23 -21.26 4.96
CA PRO A 40 -17.53 -21.75 6.32
C PRO A 40 -16.32 -22.28 7.09
N LYS A 41 -15.26 -22.67 6.39
CA LYS A 41 -14.00 -23.11 7.01
C LYS A 41 -13.03 -21.97 7.30
N ASN A 42 -13.48 -20.71 7.17
CA ASN A 42 -12.69 -19.49 7.38
C ASN A 42 -11.51 -19.29 6.43
N HIS A 43 -11.55 -19.90 5.25
CA HIS A 43 -10.61 -19.53 4.19
C HIS A 43 -11.05 -18.21 3.59
N SER A 44 -10.11 -17.28 3.47
CA SER A 44 -10.35 -15.97 2.87
C SER A 44 -9.67 -15.86 1.51
N SER A 45 -10.33 -15.16 0.60
CA SER A 45 -9.83 -14.87 -0.74
C SER A 45 -10.32 -13.48 -1.17
N PRO A 46 -9.69 -12.86 -2.16
CA PRO A 46 -10.23 -11.61 -2.72
C PRO A 46 -11.66 -11.80 -3.22
N VAL A 47 -12.48 -10.78 -3.09
CA VAL A 47 -13.90 -10.83 -3.49
C VAL A 47 -14.11 -11.15 -4.96
N ASP A 48 -13.15 -10.77 -5.80
CA ASP A 48 -13.09 -11.10 -7.23
C ASP A 48 -11.66 -10.98 -7.76
N GLY A 49 -11.48 -11.24 -9.07
CA GLY A 49 -10.16 -11.22 -9.70
C GLY A 49 -9.55 -9.83 -9.89
N ASN A 50 -10.32 -8.76 -9.74
CA ASN A 50 -9.88 -7.39 -9.96
C ASN A 50 -9.58 -6.63 -8.67
N PHE A 51 -10.04 -7.10 -7.52
CA PHE A 51 -9.94 -6.38 -6.26
C PHE A 51 -8.49 -6.02 -5.88
N MET A 52 -7.57 -6.98 -5.91
CA MET A 52 -6.19 -6.72 -5.51
C MET A 52 -5.48 -5.77 -6.47
N LEU A 53 -5.77 -5.88 -7.77
CA LEU A 53 -5.21 -4.94 -8.75
C LEU A 53 -5.73 -3.53 -8.53
N TRP A 54 -7.03 -3.39 -8.26
CA TRP A 54 -7.64 -2.11 -7.92
C TRP A 54 -7.00 -1.51 -6.65
N LEU A 55 -6.82 -2.32 -5.61
CA LEU A 55 -6.21 -1.88 -4.35
C LEU A 55 -4.77 -1.39 -4.56
N ILE A 56 -3.99 -2.12 -5.36
CA ILE A 56 -2.62 -1.72 -5.73
C ILE A 56 -2.64 -0.34 -6.41
N GLN A 57 -3.51 -0.13 -7.37
CA GLN A 57 -3.59 1.13 -8.11
C GLN A 57 -4.01 2.29 -7.21
N GLU A 58 -4.99 2.08 -6.34
CA GLU A 58 -5.44 3.10 -5.39
C GLU A 58 -4.33 3.51 -4.41
N LEU A 59 -3.65 2.54 -3.82
CA LEU A 59 -2.59 2.83 -2.85
C LEU A 59 -1.34 3.43 -3.52
N LYS A 60 -0.97 2.98 -4.70
CA LYS A 60 0.14 3.59 -5.46
C LYS A 60 -0.16 5.04 -5.83
N GLY A 61 -1.38 5.34 -6.26
CA GLY A 61 -1.79 6.70 -6.55
C GLY A 61 -1.68 7.62 -5.35
N ARG A 62 -2.02 7.14 -4.16
CA ARG A 62 -1.90 7.90 -2.91
C ARG A 62 -0.45 8.01 -2.44
N ALA A 63 0.34 6.94 -2.60
CA ALA A 63 1.75 6.95 -2.24
C ALA A 63 2.55 8.00 -3.00
N THR A 64 2.13 8.34 -4.22
CA THR A 64 2.78 9.35 -5.06
C THR A 64 2.09 10.72 -5.01
N ALA A 65 1.16 10.93 -4.08
CA ALA A 65 0.49 12.22 -3.90
C ALA A 65 1.44 13.30 -3.35
N LEU A 66 2.47 12.93 -2.58
CA LEU A 66 3.52 13.85 -2.18
C LEU A 66 4.46 14.11 -3.35
N PRO A 67 4.97 15.34 -3.45
CA PRO A 67 6.02 15.63 -4.42
C PRO A 67 7.25 14.78 -4.14
N ALA A 68 7.92 14.37 -5.20
CA ALA A 68 9.15 13.60 -5.11
C ALA A 68 10.30 14.34 -5.80
N GLY A 69 11.51 14.20 -5.27
CA GLY A 69 12.72 14.68 -5.91
C GLY A 69 13.12 13.79 -7.09
N GLY A 70 14.21 14.17 -7.75
CA GLY A 70 14.80 13.43 -8.86
C GLY A 70 15.95 12.54 -8.40
N GLU A 71 16.17 11.43 -9.10
CA GLU A 71 17.35 10.60 -8.93
C GLU A 71 18.47 11.05 -9.88
N LYS A 72 19.72 11.03 -9.40
CA LYS A 72 20.91 11.31 -10.20
C LYS A 72 21.99 10.27 -9.91
N GLY A 73 22.64 9.81 -10.99
CA GLY A 73 23.72 8.84 -10.91
C GLY A 73 23.28 7.41 -11.25
N ALA A 74 24.18 6.64 -11.90
CA ALA A 74 23.92 5.27 -12.32
C ALA A 74 24.35 4.23 -11.27
N ILE A 75 25.48 4.44 -10.61
CA ILE A 75 26.06 3.51 -9.63
C ILE A 75 25.79 3.98 -8.20
N PHE A 76 26.08 5.26 -7.93
CA PHE A 76 25.77 5.89 -6.64
C PHE A 76 24.60 6.84 -6.83
N LYS A 77 23.39 6.34 -6.61
CA LYS A 77 22.18 7.15 -6.75
C LYS A 77 22.11 8.22 -5.67
N LYS A 78 21.93 9.46 -6.11
CA LYS A 78 21.63 10.61 -5.25
C LYS A 78 20.19 11.03 -5.49
N PHE A 79 19.54 11.44 -4.42
CA PHE A 79 18.17 11.95 -4.49
C PHE A 79 18.19 13.45 -4.23
N LEU A 80 17.65 14.21 -5.18
CA LEU A 80 17.71 15.66 -5.17
C LEU A 80 16.33 16.28 -5.02
N CYS A 81 16.21 17.30 -4.17
CA CYS A 81 15.05 18.16 -4.16
C CYS A 81 14.95 18.92 -5.49
N ALA A 82 13.74 19.37 -5.86
CA ALA A 82 13.54 20.22 -7.04
C ALA A 82 14.38 21.52 -7.01
N CYS A 83 14.75 21.99 -5.81
CA CYS A 83 15.66 23.14 -5.66
C CYS A 83 17.13 22.81 -5.97
N GLY A 84 17.48 21.56 -6.26
CA GLY A 84 18.80 21.09 -6.60
C GLY A 84 19.63 20.56 -5.43
N LYS A 85 19.16 20.69 -4.19
CA LYS A 85 19.91 20.23 -3.03
C LYS A 85 19.69 18.75 -2.78
N GLU A 86 20.74 18.05 -2.38
CA GLU A 86 20.67 16.62 -2.04
C GLU A 86 19.83 16.37 -0.79
N LEU A 87 18.94 15.39 -0.85
CA LEU A 87 18.15 14.95 0.28
C LEU A 87 18.98 14.02 1.18
N ALA A 88 18.69 14.04 2.49
CA ALA A 88 19.36 13.18 3.43
C ALA A 88 19.15 11.70 3.10
N SER A 89 20.09 10.84 3.49
CA SER A 89 19.99 9.38 3.28
C SER A 89 18.97 8.71 4.19
N LYS A 90 18.62 9.34 5.31
CA LYS A 90 17.64 8.85 6.28
C LYS A 90 16.52 9.87 6.46
N ALA A 91 15.30 9.39 6.52
CA ALA A 91 14.15 10.21 6.82
C ALA A 91 14.13 10.56 8.32
N GLU A 92 13.91 11.83 8.63
CA GLU A 92 13.74 12.30 10.01
C GLU A 92 12.29 12.12 10.50
N ARG A 93 11.35 12.02 9.58
CA ARG A 93 9.91 11.93 9.87
C ARG A 93 9.24 10.86 9.05
N LYS A 94 8.09 10.43 9.55
CA LYS A 94 7.16 9.61 8.79
C LYS A 94 5.87 10.39 8.60
N GLN A 95 5.28 10.28 7.42
CA GLN A 95 3.99 10.87 7.13
C GLN A 95 2.96 9.79 6.94
N ALA A 96 1.83 9.92 7.65
CA ALA A 96 0.72 8.99 7.57
C ALA A 96 -0.39 9.59 6.72
N PHE A 97 -0.95 8.79 5.82
CA PHE A 97 -2.10 9.13 5.01
C PHE A 97 -3.25 8.21 5.41
N ALA A 98 -4.32 8.80 5.94
CA ALA A 98 -5.56 8.08 6.20
C ALA A 98 -6.42 8.12 4.92
N LEU A 99 -6.90 6.95 4.50
CA LEU A 99 -7.65 6.79 3.27
C LEU A 99 -8.98 6.12 3.56
N ASP A 100 -10.06 6.67 2.98
CA ASP A 100 -11.35 6.00 2.90
C ASP A 100 -11.46 5.39 1.51
N LEU A 101 -11.55 4.08 1.45
CA LEU A 101 -11.58 3.32 0.21
C LEU A 101 -12.94 2.66 0.04
N ALA A 102 -13.43 2.60 -1.18
CA ALA A 102 -14.67 1.93 -1.51
C ALA A 102 -14.51 1.17 -2.83
N TYR A 103 -14.71 -0.14 -2.77
CA TYR A 103 -14.80 -0.98 -3.94
C TYR A 103 -16.27 -1.15 -4.32
N GLU A 104 -16.59 -0.96 -5.58
CA GLU A 104 -17.98 -0.98 -6.04
C GLU A 104 -18.72 -2.25 -5.64
N GLY A 105 -19.87 -2.09 -4.99
CA GLY A 105 -20.70 -3.20 -4.52
C GLY A 105 -20.38 -3.68 -3.10
N TYR A 106 -19.42 -3.05 -2.40
CA TYR A 106 -19.02 -3.43 -1.05
C TYR A 106 -19.01 -2.23 -0.10
N PRO A 107 -19.19 -2.47 1.22
CA PRO A 107 -19.02 -1.39 2.19
C PRO A 107 -17.63 -0.78 2.12
N GLY A 108 -17.54 0.51 2.40
CA GLY A 108 -16.26 1.21 2.49
C GLY A 108 -15.37 0.66 3.59
N PHE A 109 -14.07 0.82 3.43
CA PHE A 109 -13.07 0.41 4.42
C PHE A 109 -11.96 1.45 4.53
N LYS A 110 -11.14 1.32 5.55
CA LYS A 110 -10.10 2.31 5.85
C LYS A 110 -8.72 1.73 5.65
N ALA A 111 -7.82 2.55 5.16
CA ALA A 111 -6.40 2.24 5.09
C ALA A 111 -5.59 3.41 5.62
N GLU A 112 -4.46 3.11 6.23
CA GLU A 112 -3.47 4.10 6.63
C GLU A 112 -2.12 3.69 6.07
N LEU A 113 -1.53 4.60 5.31
CA LEU A 113 -0.24 4.41 4.68
C LEU A 113 0.78 5.34 5.33
N GLU A 114 1.78 4.78 6.01
CA GLU A 114 2.83 5.54 6.66
C GLU A 114 4.12 5.41 5.85
N MET A 115 4.67 6.54 5.44
CA MET A 115 5.83 6.61 4.56
C MET A 115 6.88 7.55 5.12
N PRO A 116 8.17 7.30 4.83
CA PRO A 116 9.22 8.25 5.20
C PRO A 116 9.07 9.55 4.41
N ALA A 117 9.22 10.67 5.10
CA ALA A 117 9.23 11.99 4.49
C ALA A 117 10.58 12.65 4.70
N TYR A 118 11.09 13.29 3.65
CA TYR A 118 12.41 13.92 3.63
C TYR A 118 12.24 15.44 3.54
N LYS A 119 12.77 16.15 4.52
CA LYS A 119 12.75 17.61 4.53
C LYS A 119 14.02 18.12 3.86
N CYS A 120 13.87 18.96 2.84
CA CYS A 120 15.02 19.63 2.21
C CYS A 120 15.64 20.64 3.17
N SER A 121 16.93 20.53 3.43
CA SER A 121 17.65 21.48 4.27
C SER A 121 17.84 22.85 3.61
N GLY A 122 17.63 22.96 2.30
CA GLY A 122 17.71 24.22 1.56
C GLY A 122 16.41 24.99 1.54
N CYS A 123 15.33 24.38 1.04
CA CYS A 123 14.04 25.06 0.86
C CYS A 123 12.97 24.66 1.91
N GLY A 124 13.23 23.69 2.77
CA GLY A 124 12.31 23.24 3.82
C GLY A 124 11.16 22.37 3.34
N LYS A 125 11.09 22.04 2.06
CA LYS A 125 10.00 21.24 1.50
C LYS A 125 10.06 19.80 1.97
N GLU A 126 8.92 19.30 2.47
CA GLU A 126 8.74 17.90 2.85
C GLU A 126 8.28 17.10 1.63
N GLN A 127 8.94 15.99 1.35
CA GLN A 127 8.76 15.25 0.10
C GLN A 127 9.19 13.79 0.23
N LEU A 128 8.80 12.98 -0.75
CA LEU A 128 9.36 11.65 -0.95
C LEU A 128 10.76 11.77 -1.56
N ARG A 129 11.63 10.82 -1.24
CA ARG A 129 12.93 10.74 -1.87
C ARG A 129 12.83 10.31 -3.34
N SER A 130 11.92 9.36 -3.63
CA SER A 130 11.71 8.83 -4.98
C SER A 130 10.29 8.29 -5.11
N ALA A 131 9.56 8.73 -6.15
CA ALA A 131 8.24 8.20 -6.48
C ALA A 131 8.31 6.73 -6.86
N LYS A 132 9.34 6.32 -7.60
CA LYS A 132 9.56 4.92 -8.00
C LYS A 132 9.79 4.01 -6.79
N GLU A 133 10.59 4.48 -5.83
CA GLU A 133 10.84 3.77 -4.58
C GLU A 133 9.55 3.62 -3.76
N ALA A 134 8.75 4.70 -3.65
CA ALA A 134 7.47 4.67 -2.95
C ALA A 134 6.49 3.66 -3.59
N GLN A 135 6.41 3.61 -4.91
CA GLN A 135 5.58 2.63 -5.61
C GLN A 135 6.06 1.19 -5.39
N LYS A 136 7.37 0.98 -5.40
CA LYS A 136 7.97 -0.33 -5.13
C LYS A 136 7.62 -0.83 -3.73
N HIS A 137 7.81 0.00 -2.72
CA HIS A 137 7.49 -0.35 -1.33
C HIS A 137 5.99 -0.55 -1.12
N THR A 138 5.15 0.21 -1.80
CA THR A 138 3.70 0.02 -1.76
C THR A 138 3.32 -1.36 -2.32
N SER A 139 3.89 -1.75 -3.46
CA SER A 139 3.65 -3.08 -4.04
C SER A 139 4.09 -4.21 -3.11
N GLN A 140 5.24 -4.06 -2.46
CA GLN A 140 5.74 -5.03 -1.49
C GLN A 140 4.83 -5.12 -0.25
N ALA A 141 4.36 -3.98 0.26
CA ALA A 141 3.43 -3.95 1.39
C ALA A 141 2.11 -4.63 1.06
N ILE A 142 1.61 -4.49 -0.16
CA ILE A 142 0.39 -5.16 -0.60
C ILE A 142 0.59 -6.67 -0.72
N ALA A 143 1.76 -7.14 -1.15
CA ALA A 143 2.09 -8.57 -1.13
C ALA A 143 2.07 -9.11 0.30
N GLU A 144 2.63 -8.38 1.27
CA GLU A 144 2.56 -8.73 2.69
C GLU A 144 1.12 -8.71 3.22
N LEU A 145 0.31 -7.76 2.76
CA LEU A 145 -1.11 -7.69 3.10
C LEU A 145 -1.87 -8.91 2.59
N ASN A 146 -1.59 -9.35 1.38
CA ASN A 146 -2.17 -10.56 0.80
C ASN A 146 -1.91 -11.79 1.69
N ASP A 147 -0.67 -11.93 2.16
CA ASP A 147 -0.29 -12.99 3.08
C ASP A 147 -0.99 -12.86 4.44
N ALA A 148 -1.00 -11.65 5.01
CA ALA A 148 -1.64 -11.37 6.30
C ALA A 148 -3.16 -11.63 6.26
N ALA A 149 -3.81 -11.37 5.13
CA ALA A 149 -5.22 -11.66 4.93
C ALA A 149 -5.50 -13.16 4.73
N GLY A 150 -4.48 -13.98 4.57
CA GLY A 150 -4.63 -15.40 4.29
C GLY A 150 -5.11 -15.70 2.87
N PHE A 151 -4.92 -14.76 1.94
CA PHE A 151 -5.32 -14.96 0.55
C PHE A 151 -4.39 -15.97 -0.14
N PRO A 152 -4.93 -16.82 -1.02
CA PRO A 152 -4.09 -17.76 -1.75
C PRO A 152 -3.14 -17.03 -2.68
N HIS A 153 -1.94 -17.57 -2.83
CA HIS A 153 -0.99 -17.11 -3.85
C HIS A 153 -1.49 -17.52 -5.24
N ALA A 154 -1.28 -16.64 -6.20
CA ALA A 154 -1.61 -16.91 -7.58
C ALA A 154 -0.62 -17.91 -8.20
#